data_a7165ff1e3fa52eb0097aa06d85b9cb3
#
_entry.id   a7165ff1e3fa52eb0097aa06d85b9cb3
#
_cell.length_a   1.000
_cell.length_b   1.000
_cell.length_c   1.000
_cell.angle_alpha   90.00
_cell.angle_beta   90.00
_cell.angle_gamma   90.00
#
_symmetry.space_group_name_H-M   'P 1'
#
loop_
_entity.id
_entity.type
_entity.pdbx_description
1 polymer ?
#
loop_
_entity_poly.entity_id
_entity_poly.type
_entity_poly.pdbx_seq_one_letter_code
_entity_poly.pdbx_strand_id
1 'polypeptide(L)'
;MDKTYAPQDIERRIYECWESHGWFAPRGSGAPYCIMIPPPNVTGTLHMGHAFQHTLMDALTRFHRMRGDDTLWQPGTDHAGIATQMVVERQLNAEGLHRTELSRAAFHRAAAAIIAGLFPVAVAFNG
;
A
#
# COMPACT_ATOMS: atom_id res chain seq x y z
N MET A 1 -26.76 -10.14 17.41
CA MET A 1 -25.43 -10.30 16.79
C MET A 1 -25.52 -11.48 15.83
N ASP A 2 -25.25 -11.25 14.57
CA ASP A 2 -25.16 -12.33 13.59
C ASP A 2 -24.01 -13.26 13.95
N LYS A 3 -24.22 -14.57 13.73
CA LYS A 3 -23.24 -15.60 14.09
C LYS A 3 -22.02 -15.60 13.16
N THR A 4 -22.09 -14.89 12.03
CA THR A 4 -21.05 -14.86 11.00
C THR A 4 -20.45 -13.46 10.89
N TYR A 5 -19.13 -13.36 10.97
CA TYR A 5 -18.42 -12.11 10.71
C TYR A 5 -18.47 -11.78 9.22
N ALA A 6 -18.98 -10.60 8.88
CA ALA A 6 -19.04 -10.08 7.53
C ALA A 6 -18.01 -8.94 7.38
N PRO A 7 -16.78 -9.24 6.94
CA PRO A 7 -15.70 -8.26 6.91
C PRO A 7 -16.02 -7.04 6.04
N GLN A 8 -16.65 -7.25 4.90
CA GLN A 8 -16.98 -6.17 3.94
C GLN A 8 -17.87 -5.08 4.54
N ASP A 9 -18.75 -5.44 5.47
CA ASP A 9 -19.69 -4.50 6.09
C ASP A 9 -19.06 -3.71 7.26
N ILE A 10 -18.00 -4.25 7.83
CA ILE A 10 -17.42 -3.76 9.09
C ILE A 10 -16.08 -3.05 8.84
N GLU A 11 -15.18 -3.66 8.07
CA GLU A 11 -13.79 -3.22 7.95
C GLU A 11 -13.68 -1.84 7.33
N ARG A 12 -14.43 -1.56 6.26
CA ARG A 12 -14.39 -0.26 5.60
C ARG A 12 -14.77 0.87 6.55
N ARG A 13 -15.88 0.71 7.28
CA ARG A 13 -16.37 1.72 8.23
C ARG A 13 -15.38 1.94 9.39
N ILE A 14 -14.75 0.86 9.87
CA ILE A 14 -13.76 0.95 10.95
C ILE A 14 -12.51 1.67 10.43
N TYR A 15 -12.03 1.32 9.24
CA TYR A 15 -10.87 1.96 8.63
C TYR A 15 -11.09 3.47 8.42
N GLU A 16 -12.22 3.87 7.85
CA GLU A 16 -12.60 5.27 7.66
C GLU A 16 -12.65 6.04 9.00
N CYS A 17 -13.13 5.38 10.06
CA CYS A 17 -13.12 5.94 11.40
C CYS A 17 -11.70 6.17 11.93
N TRP A 18 -10.81 5.20 11.77
CA TRP A 18 -9.42 5.31 12.23
C TRP A 18 -8.65 6.39 11.48
N GLU A 19 -8.84 6.48 10.18
CA GLU A 19 -8.21 7.46 9.30
C GLU A 19 -8.68 8.88 9.63
N SER A 20 -9.99 9.10 9.74
CA SER A 20 -10.57 10.41 10.06
C SER A 20 -10.17 10.95 11.44
N HIS A 21 -9.82 10.06 12.38
CA HIS A 21 -9.32 10.45 13.71
C HIS A 21 -7.78 10.53 13.78
N GLY A 22 -7.08 10.27 12.69
CA GLY A 22 -5.62 10.30 12.65
C GLY A 22 -4.94 9.27 13.55
N TRP A 23 -5.59 8.14 13.85
CA TRP A 23 -5.05 7.15 14.80
C TRP A 23 -3.85 6.37 14.28
N PHE A 24 -3.53 6.50 13.01
CA PHE A 24 -2.30 5.93 12.44
C PHE A 24 -1.06 6.78 12.71
N ALA A 25 -1.23 8.08 12.96
CA ALA A 25 -0.13 9.01 13.19
C ALA A 25 0.52 8.80 14.57
N PRO A 26 1.80 9.14 14.72
CA PRO A 26 2.46 9.23 16.01
C PRO A 26 1.76 10.27 16.90
N ARG A 27 1.79 10.04 18.22
CA ARG A 27 1.14 10.93 19.20
C ARG A 27 2.04 12.09 19.66
N GLY A 28 3.32 12.07 19.30
CA GLY A 28 4.30 13.07 19.72
C GLY A 28 4.68 12.98 21.21
N SER A 29 4.35 11.88 21.88
CA SER A 29 4.67 11.66 23.30
C SER A 29 4.91 10.18 23.59
N GLY A 30 5.81 9.88 24.52
CA GLY A 30 6.24 8.52 24.85
C GLY A 30 7.60 8.16 24.25
N ALA A 31 8.05 6.93 24.49
CA ALA A 31 9.28 6.43 23.88
C ALA A 31 9.06 6.20 22.37
N PRO A 32 9.96 6.69 21.50
CA PRO A 32 9.78 6.53 20.06
C PRO A 32 9.92 5.06 19.65
N TYR A 33 8.97 4.58 18.85
CA TYR A 33 9.00 3.28 18.20
C TYR A 33 8.59 3.42 16.75
N CYS A 34 9.49 3.06 15.84
CA CYS A 34 9.21 3.07 14.41
C CYS A 34 9.51 1.70 13.81
N ILE A 35 8.57 1.17 13.04
CA ILE A 35 8.78 -0.03 12.22
C ILE A 35 8.43 0.28 10.77
N MET A 36 9.34 -0.01 9.86
CA MET A 36 9.16 0.24 8.44
C MET A 36 8.73 -1.03 7.74
N ILE A 37 7.70 -0.94 6.89
CA ILE A 37 7.31 -2.04 6.01
C ILE A 37 8.40 -2.21 4.96
N PRO A 38 8.95 -3.42 4.74
CA PRO A 38 9.73 -3.71 3.55
C PRO A 38 8.88 -3.40 2.32
N PRO A 39 9.31 -2.46 1.46
CA PRO A 39 8.45 -1.93 0.42
C PRO A 39 8.16 -3.00 -0.64
N PRO A 40 6.90 -3.42 -0.84
CA PRO A 40 6.55 -4.33 -1.92
C PRO A 40 6.71 -3.66 -3.28
N ASN A 41 7.11 -4.45 -4.28
CA ASN A 41 7.18 -3.98 -5.66
C ASN A 41 5.78 -3.68 -6.20
N VAL A 42 5.61 -2.58 -6.94
CA VAL A 42 4.33 -2.20 -7.58
C VAL A 42 3.99 -3.05 -8.83
N THR A 43 4.67 -4.17 -9.02
CA THR A 43 4.57 -5.01 -10.23
C THR A 43 3.63 -6.19 -10.12
N GLY A 44 2.99 -6.40 -8.96
CA GLY A 44 2.16 -7.57 -8.74
C GLY A 44 1.23 -7.46 -7.54
N THR A 45 0.42 -8.48 -7.36
CA THR A 45 -0.50 -8.60 -6.21
C THR A 45 0.24 -9.04 -4.95
N LEU A 46 -0.24 -8.59 -3.81
CA LEU A 46 0.23 -9.08 -2.51
C LEU A 46 -0.12 -10.56 -2.35
N HIS A 47 0.73 -11.31 -1.67
CA HIS A 47 0.56 -12.73 -1.41
C HIS A 47 0.70 -13.04 0.09
N MET A 48 0.50 -14.31 0.48
CA MET A 48 0.51 -14.74 1.88
C MET A 48 1.79 -14.35 2.64
N GLY A 49 2.94 -14.28 1.97
CA GLY A 49 4.18 -13.81 2.60
C GLY A 49 4.08 -12.36 3.08
N HIS A 50 3.47 -11.48 2.29
CA HIS A 50 3.19 -10.11 2.69
C HIS A 50 2.19 -10.06 3.86
N ALA A 51 1.12 -10.85 3.79
CA ALA A 51 0.12 -10.91 4.84
C ALA A 51 0.74 -11.34 6.18
N PHE A 52 1.57 -12.40 6.17
CA PHE A 52 2.27 -12.87 7.36
C PHE A 52 3.18 -11.80 7.96
N GLN A 53 4.02 -11.18 7.13
CA GLN A 53 4.94 -10.15 7.56
C GLN A 53 4.20 -8.92 8.12
N HIS A 54 3.16 -8.45 7.44
CA HIS A 54 2.37 -7.30 7.89
C HIS A 54 1.62 -7.60 9.18
N THR A 55 1.13 -8.82 9.37
CA THR A 55 0.49 -9.25 10.63
C THR A 55 1.44 -9.16 11.81
N LEU A 56 2.70 -9.60 11.66
CA LEU A 56 3.69 -9.48 12.72
C LEU A 56 4.00 -8.02 13.07
N MET A 57 4.14 -7.17 12.05
CA MET A 57 4.39 -5.74 12.24
C MET A 57 3.20 -5.02 12.87
N ASP A 58 1.97 -5.37 12.46
CA ASP A 58 0.75 -4.85 13.05
C ASP A 58 0.64 -5.20 14.54
N ALA A 59 0.92 -6.45 14.88
CA ALA A 59 0.91 -6.90 16.27
C ALA A 59 1.91 -6.11 17.13
N LEU A 60 3.13 -5.90 16.65
CA LEU A 60 4.15 -5.10 17.32
C LEU A 60 3.73 -3.63 17.45
N THR A 61 3.22 -3.04 16.37
CA THR A 61 2.73 -1.66 16.34
C THR A 61 1.61 -1.44 17.36
N ARG A 62 0.64 -2.35 17.41
CA ARG A 62 -0.47 -2.30 18.38
C ARG A 62 0.03 -2.46 19.80
N PHE A 63 0.95 -3.38 20.05
CA PHE A 63 1.55 -3.57 21.35
C PHE A 63 2.23 -2.29 21.86
N HIS A 64 3.05 -1.66 21.04
CA HIS A 64 3.74 -0.42 21.41
C HIS A 64 2.76 0.76 21.62
N ARG A 65 1.72 0.86 20.80
CA ARG A 65 0.65 1.86 21.02
C ARG A 65 -0.09 1.66 22.35
N MET A 66 -0.41 0.41 22.70
CA MET A 66 -1.06 0.11 23.98
C MET A 66 -0.17 0.40 25.19
N ARG A 67 1.14 0.30 25.03
CA ARG A 67 2.11 0.71 26.07
C ARG A 67 2.21 2.22 26.25
N GLY A 68 1.69 3.00 25.33
CA GLY A 68 1.81 4.46 25.31
C GLY A 68 3.07 4.98 24.61
N ASP A 69 3.77 4.13 23.86
CA ASP A 69 4.92 4.55 23.07
C ASP A 69 4.49 5.44 21.89
N ASP A 70 5.35 6.35 21.47
CA ASP A 70 5.15 7.19 20.27
C ASP A 70 5.45 6.37 19.01
N THR A 71 4.41 5.79 18.44
CA THR A 71 4.51 4.70 17.48
C THR A 71 4.21 5.13 16.07
N LEU A 72 5.14 4.85 15.15
CA LEU A 72 4.95 5.00 13.71
C LEU A 72 5.13 3.65 13.02
N TRP A 73 4.13 3.23 12.25
CA TRP A 73 4.26 2.18 11.26
C TRP A 73 4.40 2.84 9.90
N GLN A 74 5.62 2.87 9.36
CA GLN A 74 5.92 3.56 8.11
C GLN A 74 5.67 2.65 6.90
N PRO A 75 4.64 2.91 6.10
CA PRO A 75 4.42 2.23 4.83
C PRO A 75 5.33 2.79 3.73
N GLY A 76 5.51 2.01 2.69
CA GLY A 76 6.20 2.41 1.48
C GLY A 76 6.03 1.37 0.38
N THR A 77 6.36 1.75 -0.85
CA THR A 77 6.36 0.86 -2.01
C THR A 77 7.65 1.05 -2.80
N ASP A 78 8.12 -0.03 -3.43
CA ASP A 78 9.23 0.04 -4.39
C ASP A 78 8.67 0.06 -5.81
N HIS A 79 9.00 1.09 -6.56
CA HIS A 79 8.58 1.18 -7.96
C HIS A 79 9.34 0.24 -8.90
N ALA A 80 10.35 -0.52 -8.41
CA ALA A 80 10.99 -1.62 -9.12
C ALA A 80 11.28 -1.32 -10.61
N GLY A 81 11.88 -0.18 -10.89
CA GLY A 81 12.02 0.50 -12.19
C GLY A 81 11.96 -0.37 -13.45
N ILE A 82 12.92 -1.30 -13.62
CA ILE A 82 12.99 -2.17 -14.81
C ILE A 82 11.77 -3.11 -14.88
N ALA A 83 11.40 -3.73 -13.76
CA ALA A 83 10.29 -4.69 -13.72
C ALA A 83 8.95 -3.99 -13.99
N THR A 84 8.75 -2.81 -13.44
CA THR A 84 7.56 -1.98 -13.71
C THR A 84 7.48 -1.61 -15.19
N GLN A 85 8.59 -1.18 -15.79
CA GLN A 85 8.62 -0.89 -17.21
C GLN A 85 8.23 -2.10 -18.07
N MET A 86 8.74 -3.29 -17.74
CA MET A 86 8.39 -4.53 -18.44
C MET A 86 6.89 -4.87 -18.33
N VAL A 87 6.27 -4.66 -17.17
CA VAL A 87 4.83 -4.88 -16.98
C VAL A 87 4.03 -3.90 -17.82
N VAL A 88 4.38 -2.62 -17.80
CA VAL A 88 3.73 -1.57 -18.58
C VAL A 88 3.86 -1.84 -20.08
N GLU A 89 5.06 -2.17 -20.57
CA GLU A 89 5.28 -2.49 -21.99
C GLU A 89 4.48 -3.72 -22.42
N ARG A 90 4.39 -4.75 -21.59
CA ARG A 90 3.59 -5.94 -21.88
C ARG A 90 2.10 -5.60 -22.02
N GLN A 91 1.57 -4.74 -21.14
CA GLN A 91 0.18 -4.35 -21.18
C GLN A 91 -0.13 -3.46 -22.38
N LEU A 92 0.72 -2.48 -22.69
CA LEU A 92 0.60 -1.65 -23.89
C LEU A 92 0.65 -2.48 -25.16
N ASN A 93 1.57 -3.44 -25.25
CA ASN A 93 1.66 -4.35 -26.40
C ASN A 93 0.38 -5.19 -26.57
N ALA A 94 -0.26 -5.62 -25.48
CA ALA A 94 -1.53 -6.32 -25.55
C ALA A 94 -2.69 -5.44 -26.07
N GLU A 95 -2.57 -4.11 -25.90
CA GLU A 95 -3.49 -3.10 -26.44
C GLU A 95 -3.11 -2.64 -27.86
N GLY A 96 -2.05 -3.22 -28.46
CA GLY A 96 -1.55 -2.86 -29.80
C GLY A 96 -0.75 -1.56 -29.83
N LEU A 97 -0.30 -1.06 -28.69
CA LEU A 97 0.51 0.14 -28.57
C LEU A 97 1.97 -0.22 -28.27
N HIS A 98 2.90 0.25 -29.10
CA HIS A 98 4.32 0.02 -28.86
C HIS A 98 4.99 1.22 -28.20
N ARG A 99 5.86 0.95 -27.24
CA ARG A 99 6.60 2.00 -26.52
C ARG A 99 7.31 3.00 -27.45
N THR A 100 7.87 2.51 -28.54
CA THR A 100 8.60 3.31 -29.51
C THR A 100 7.73 4.31 -30.27
N GLU A 101 6.41 4.10 -30.26
CA GLU A 101 5.43 4.95 -30.92
C GLU A 101 4.86 6.02 -29.97
N LEU A 102 5.12 5.86 -28.67
CA LEU A 102 4.64 6.77 -27.63
C LEU A 102 5.68 7.83 -27.29
N SER A 103 5.23 9.07 -27.11
CA SER A 103 6.06 10.09 -26.49
C SER A 103 6.36 9.71 -25.03
N ARG A 104 7.47 10.24 -24.47
CA ARG A 104 7.83 10.01 -23.07
C ARG A 104 6.68 10.35 -22.12
N ALA A 105 6.01 11.48 -22.33
CA ALA A 105 4.88 11.91 -21.52
C ALA A 105 3.67 10.97 -21.62
N ALA A 106 3.38 10.43 -22.80
CA ALA A 106 2.31 9.46 -23.01
C ALA A 106 2.61 8.14 -22.29
N PHE A 107 3.85 7.65 -22.41
CA PHE A 107 4.29 6.45 -21.71
C PHE A 107 4.19 6.60 -20.18
N HIS A 108 4.63 7.74 -19.62
CA HIS A 108 4.51 8.00 -18.17
C HIS A 108 3.06 8.03 -17.68
N ARG A 109 2.14 8.62 -18.44
CA ARG A 109 0.70 8.60 -18.09
C ARG A 109 0.13 7.18 -18.10
N ALA A 110 0.46 6.39 -19.13
CA ALA A 110 0.03 4.99 -19.20
C ALA A 110 0.60 4.19 -18.03
N ALA A 111 1.88 4.36 -17.71
CA ALA A 111 2.51 3.71 -16.57
C ALA A 111 1.82 4.06 -15.24
N ALA A 112 1.52 5.34 -15.01
CA ALA A 112 0.82 5.78 -13.81
C ALA A 112 -0.57 5.16 -13.68
N ALA A 113 -1.34 5.07 -14.78
CA ALA A 113 -2.67 4.45 -14.79
C ALA A 113 -2.60 2.95 -14.51
N ILE A 114 -1.64 2.24 -15.10
CA ILE A 114 -1.44 0.79 -14.89
C ILE A 114 -1.04 0.51 -13.44
N ILE A 115 -0.10 1.27 -12.89
CA ILE A 115 0.34 1.13 -11.50
C ILE A 115 -0.79 1.41 -10.54
N ALA A 116 -1.60 2.46 -10.76
CA ALA A 116 -2.76 2.77 -9.94
C ALA A 116 -3.81 1.66 -9.96
N GLY A 117 -3.99 0.98 -11.09
CA GLY A 117 -4.88 -0.18 -11.20
C GLY A 117 -4.36 -1.43 -10.48
N LEU A 118 -3.04 -1.64 -10.45
CA LEU A 118 -2.42 -2.76 -9.75
C LEU A 118 -2.31 -2.54 -8.24
N PHE A 119 -2.18 -1.30 -7.80
CA PHE A 119 -1.96 -0.92 -6.40
C PHE A 119 -2.86 0.25 -5.98
N PRO A 120 -4.18 0.04 -5.89
CA PRO A 120 -5.10 1.11 -5.49
C PRO A 120 -4.79 1.69 -4.09
N VAL A 121 -4.17 0.90 -3.22
CA VAL A 121 -3.77 1.33 -1.87
C VAL A 121 -2.52 2.21 -1.88
N ALA A 122 -1.59 2.03 -2.81
CA ALA A 122 -0.36 2.82 -2.88
C ALA A 122 -0.61 4.30 -3.24
N VAL A 123 -1.69 4.59 -3.94
CA VAL A 123 -2.08 5.95 -4.33
C VAL A 123 -2.65 6.74 -3.15
N ALA A 124 -3.31 6.07 -2.21
CA ALA A 124 -3.91 6.70 -1.03
C ALA A 124 -2.88 7.23 0.00
N PHE A 125 -1.64 6.73 -0.04
CA PHE A 125 -0.58 7.13 0.90
C PHE A 125 0.29 8.30 0.41
N ASN A 126 0.11 8.78 -0.83
CA ASN A 126 0.90 9.86 -1.44
C ASN A 126 0.08 11.15 -1.70
N GLY A 127 -1.12 11.24 -1.13
CA GLY A 127 -2.00 12.41 -1.19
C GLY A 127 -1.85 13.36 -0.02
#